data_64182458c31dc00bf6e3a66827448a23
#
_entry.id   64182458c31dc00bf6e3a66827448a23
#
_cell.length_a   1.000
_cell.length_b   1.000
_cell.length_c   1.000
_cell.angle_alpha   90.00
_cell.angle_beta   90.00
_cell.angle_gamma   90.00
#
_symmetry.space_group_name_H-M   'P 1'
#
loop_
_entity.id
_entity.type
_entity.pdbx_description
1 polymer ?
#
loop_
_entity_poly.entity_id
_entity_poly.type
_entity_poly.pdbx_seq_one_letter_code
_entity_poly.pdbx_strand_id
1 'polypeptide(L)'
;MATRGGPQRKGSRPAPARSRAVAAKPKAKPAQNLRNDPATPPPSYGPFRLGAIPGATPGKWIDTWKTRMPRIALELVPLTVAGQRDAVARGNVDAAIVRLPIDRDGLHVIPLYEETPVVVCSVDSHLTAADDLALDDLAGEVRIVPRDDVLSFDAPGTEPPRFTAPETTGDAVETVATGVGIVIVPMSLARLHHRKDVTFRPLTGAPASVVALAWPVEGASEHVDTFVGIVRGRTSNSSR
;
A
#
# COMPACT_ATOMS: atom_id res chain seq x y z
N MET A 1 44.52 -40.33 49.09
CA MET A 1 46.05 -40.34 48.98
C MET A 1 46.40 -38.96 48.48
N ALA A 2 46.76 -38.02 49.38
CA ALA A 2 48.15 -37.78 49.82
C ALA A 2 48.96 -37.20 48.67
N THR A 3 49.61 -36.04 48.67
CA THR A 3 50.19 -35.16 49.71
C THR A 3 50.80 -33.97 49.00
N ARG A 4 50.64 -32.74 49.49
CA ARG A 4 51.67 -31.86 50.09
C ARG A 4 52.86 -31.53 49.17
N GLY A 5 53.36 -30.31 49.04
CA GLY A 5 53.71 -29.32 50.01
C GLY A 5 54.23 -28.03 49.34
N GLY A 6 54.15 -26.93 50.00
CA GLY A 6 55.00 -25.77 49.86
C GLY A 6 56.33 -25.98 50.63
N PRO A 7 57.12 -25.01 51.01
CA PRO A 7 56.96 -23.53 51.03
C PRO A 7 58.28 -22.75 50.85
N GLN A 8 58.23 -21.40 51.03
CA GLN A 8 59.19 -20.49 51.63
C GLN A 8 60.47 -20.08 50.83
N ARG A 9 61.00 -18.93 50.88
CA ARG A 9 61.10 -17.70 51.69
C ARG A 9 62.33 -16.87 51.24
N LYS A 10 62.14 -15.53 51.36
CA LYS A 10 63.12 -14.53 51.83
C LYS A 10 64.30 -14.05 50.98
N GLY A 11 64.37 -12.73 50.95
CA GLY A 11 65.55 -11.92 51.23
C GLY A 11 65.56 -10.58 50.54
N SER A 12 65.19 -9.60 51.24
CA SER A 12 65.87 -8.41 51.81
C SER A 12 66.49 -7.39 50.87
N ARG A 13 66.09 -6.19 51.13
CA ARG A 13 66.59 -4.82 50.83
C ARG A 13 68.11 -4.65 50.98
N PRO A 14 68.73 -3.52 50.42
CA PRO A 14 68.39 -2.15 50.79
C PRO A 14 68.49 -1.10 49.64
N ALA A 15 67.94 0.12 49.92
CA ALA A 15 68.21 1.37 49.24
C ALA A 15 69.58 1.96 49.69
N PRO A 16 70.09 2.99 48.99
CA PRO A 16 69.62 4.35 49.09
C PRO A 16 69.92 5.35 47.91
N ALA A 17 69.47 6.52 48.10
CA ALA A 17 69.96 7.84 47.75
C ALA A 17 69.39 8.60 46.51
N ARG A 18 68.68 9.58 46.88
CA ARG A 18 68.42 10.95 46.40
C ARG A 18 69.26 11.43 45.22
N SER A 19 68.49 11.95 44.19
CA SER A 19 68.82 13.27 43.65
C SER A 19 67.56 13.94 43.10
N ARG A 20 67.43 15.16 43.44
CA ARG A 20 66.37 16.14 43.23
C ARG A 20 66.50 16.68 41.80
N ALA A 21 65.51 16.57 40.95
CA ALA A 21 65.42 17.30 39.71
C ALA A 21 64.02 17.93 39.57
N VAL A 22 64.08 19.15 39.23
CA VAL A 22 63.08 20.25 39.21
C VAL A 22 61.91 19.92 38.31
N ALA A 23 60.71 20.22 38.80
CA ALA A 23 59.44 20.12 38.09
C ALA A 23 59.40 21.10 36.90
N ALA A 24 59.19 20.55 35.68
CA ALA A 24 58.70 21.31 34.54
C ALA A 24 57.18 21.13 34.44
N LYS A 25 56.44 22.24 34.57
CA LYS A 25 54.98 22.28 34.32
C LYS A 25 54.68 21.89 32.87
N PRO A 26 53.73 20.97 32.62
CA PRO A 26 53.22 20.81 31.27
C PRO A 26 52.30 22.05 30.93
N LYS A 27 52.61 22.69 29.82
CA LYS A 27 51.73 23.67 29.19
C LYS A 27 50.41 23.02 28.84
N ALA A 28 49.33 23.53 29.40
CA ALA A 28 47.96 23.24 28.99
C ALA A 28 47.78 23.58 27.51
N LYS A 29 47.41 22.61 26.70
CA LYS A 29 46.90 22.86 25.36
C LYS A 29 45.55 23.62 25.49
N PRO A 30 45.25 24.60 24.61
CA PRO A 30 43.98 25.28 24.63
C PRO A 30 42.93 24.25 24.28
N ALA A 31 41.88 24.16 25.10
CA ALA A 31 40.65 23.45 24.81
C ALA A 31 40.08 24.02 23.50
N GLN A 32 40.05 23.20 22.46
CA GLN A 32 39.23 23.47 21.28
C GLN A 32 37.78 23.51 21.74
N ASN A 33 37.21 24.73 21.82
CA ASN A 33 35.77 24.93 21.86
C ASN A 33 35.18 24.23 20.63
N LEU A 34 34.68 23.01 20.81
CA LEU A 34 33.67 22.43 19.93
C LEU A 34 32.50 23.38 20.00
N ARG A 35 32.41 24.30 19.04
CA ARG A 35 31.18 25.00 18.76
C ARG A 35 30.17 23.91 18.48
N ASN A 36 29.22 23.75 19.40
CA ASN A 36 27.94 23.10 19.08
C ASN A 36 27.26 24.02 18.05
N ASP A 37 27.55 23.80 16.78
CA ASP A 37 26.68 24.27 15.74
C ASP A 37 25.32 23.61 16.02
N PRO A 38 24.23 24.38 16.11
CA PRO A 38 22.91 23.78 16.25
C PRO A 38 22.74 22.85 15.07
N ALA A 39 22.60 21.56 15.37
CA ALA A 39 22.35 20.55 14.35
C ALA A 39 21.17 21.06 13.51
N THR A 40 21.41 21.33 12.23
CA THR A 40 20.35 21.66 11.28
C THR A 40 19.29 20.57 11.44
N PRO A 41 18.05 20.91 11.80
CA PRO A 41 17.02 19.88 11.95
C PRO A 41 16.98 19.09 10.65
N PRO A 42 16.87 17.74 10.71
CA PRO A 42 16.80 16.93 9.51
C PRO A 42 15.67 17.45 8.62
N PRO A 43 15.83 17.48 7.30
CA PRO A 43 14.82 17.97 6.40
C PRO A 43 13.49 17.31 6.72
N SER A 44 12.48 18.11 7.01
CA SER A 44 11.12 17.66 7.24
C SER A 44 10.52 17.35 5.87
N TYR A 45 10.61 16.11 5.45
CA TYR A 45 9.87 15.63 4.28
C TYR A 45 8.39 15.61 4.62
N GLY A 46 7.55 16.13 3.72
CA GLY A 46 6.09 15.99 3.84
C GLY A 46 5.68 14.50 3.84
N PRO A 47 4.45 14.20 4.20
CA PRO A 47 3.96 12.83 4.16
C PRO A 47 4.00 12.27 2.72
N PHE A 48 4.29 10.97 2.57
CA PHE A 48 4.09 10.27 1.30
C PHE A 48 2.59 10.05 1.09
N ARG A 49 2.01 10.67 0.07
CA ARG A 49 0.58 10.61 -0.24
C ARG A 49 0.32 9.47 -1.22
N LEU A 50 -0.33 8.42 -0.74
CA LEU A 50 -0.75 7.27 -1.54
C LEU A 50 -2.22 7.40 -1.91
N GLY A 51 -2.53 7.63 -3.18
CA GLY A 51 -3.89 7.57 -3.69
C GLY A 51 -4.40 6.12 -3.75
N ALA A 52 -5.68 5.90 -3.48
CA ALA A 52 -6.29 4.59 -3.63
C ALA A 52 -7.74 4.68 -4.13
N ILE A 53 -8.06 3.91 -5.17
CA ILE A 53 -9.40 3.72 -5.70
C ILE A 53 -10.26 2.88 -4.75
N PRO A 54 -11.61 2.94 -4.86
CA PRO A 54 -12.50 2.08 -4.10
C PRO A 54 -12.19 0.61 -4.29
N GLY A 55 -12.25 -0.15 -3.20
CA GLY A 55 -11.96 -1.58 -3.18
C GLY A 55 -10.49 -1.93 -3.05
N ALA A 56 -9.54 -1.03 -3.34
CA ALA A 56 -8.12 -1.28 -3.12
C ALA A 56 -7.80 -1.39 -1.61
N THR A 57 -6.99 -2.39 -1.24
CA THR A 57 -6.63 -2.66 0.16
C THR A 57 -5.11 -2.63 0.38
N PRO A 58 -4.49 -1.44 0.43
CA PRO A 58 -3.03 -1.30 0.53
C PRO A 58 -2.45 -1.58 1.91
N GLY A 59 -3.22 -2.08 2.88
CA GLY A 59 -2.84 -2.20 4.28
C GLY A 59 -1.46 -2.83 4.50
N LYS A 60 -1.18 -3.98 3.86
CA LYS A 60 0.12 -4.68 3.98
C LYS A 60 1.30 -3.83 3.50
N TRP A 61 1.13 -3.04 2.44
CA TRP A 61 2.16 -2.14 1.93
C TRP A 61 2.36 -0.94 2.85
N ILE A 62 1.27 -0.40 3.41
CA ILE A 62 1.31 0.68 4.41
C ILE A 62 2.04 0.22 5.68
N ASP A 63 1.78 -0.98 6.17
CA ASP A 63 2.45 -1.52 7.37
C ASP A 63 3.96 -1.76 7.10
N THR A 64 4.29 -2.25 5.90
CA THR A 64 5.68 -2.38 5.48
C THR A 64 6.35 -1.01 5.35
N TRP A 65 5.65 0.00 4.83
CA TRP A 65 6.14 1.37 4.76
C TRP A 65 6.47 1.91 6.15
N LYS A 66 5.54 1.83 7.10
CA LYS A 66 5.75 2.29 8.48
C LYS A 66 7.00 1.68 9.12
N THR A 67 7.27 0.42 8.78
CA THR A 67 8.46 -0.30 9.29
C THR A 67 9.75 0.20 8.62
N ARG A 68 9.75 0.43 7.30
CA ARG A 68 10.94 0.83 6.54
C ARG A 68 11.23 2.31 6.60
N MET A 69 10.18 3.13 6.68
CA MET A 69 10.23 4.58 6.61
C MET A 69 9.58 5.23 7.85
N PRO A 70 10.05 4.92 9.08
CA PRO A 70 9.38 5.33 10.32
C PRO A 70 9.35 6.85 10.52
N ARG A 71 10.19 7.60 9.78
CA ARG A 71 10.26 9.06 9.85
C ARG A 71 9.39 9.77 8.82
N ILE A 72 8.86 9.03 7.84
CA ILE A 72 8.05 9.57 6.75
C ILE A 72 6.64 9.01 6.90
N ALA A 73 5.71 9.87 7.29
CA ALA A 73 4.31 9.48 7.38
C ALA A 73 3.78 9.07 6.00
N LEU A 74 2.91 8.07 5.95
CA LEU A 74 2.14 7.75 4.76
C LEU A 74 0.70 8.18 5.00
N GLU A 75 0.19 9.01 4.10
CA GLU A 75 -1.20 9.47 4.06
C GLU A 75 -1.93 8.74 2.93
N LEU A 76 -3.04 8.09 3.27
CA LEU A 76 -3.91 7.43 2.30
C LEU A 76 -4.98 8.43 1.82
N VAL A 77 -4.98 8.71 0.51
CA VAL A 77 -5.91 9.65 -0.13
C VAL A 77 -6.92 8.86 -0.95
N PRO A 78 -8.22 8.89 -0.61
CA PRO A 78 -9.24 8.23 -1.40
C PRO A 78 -9.41 8.93 -2.75
N LEU A 79 -9.49 8.12 -3.81
CA LEU A 79 -9.68 8.59 -5.19
C LEU A 79 -10.94 7.97 -5.79
N THR A 80 -11.58 8.71 -6.70
CA THR A 80 -12.53 8.11 -7.64
C THR A 80 -11.79 7.51 -8.83
N VAL A 81 -12.33 6.49 -9.48
CA VAL A 81 -11.73 5.92 -10.70
C VAL A 81 -11.66 6.98 -11.80
N ALA A 82 -12.68 7.82 -11.94
CA ALA A 82 -12.67 8.92 -12.91
C ALA A 82 -11.58 9.97 -12.63
N GLY A 83 -11.26 10.25 -11.36
CA GLY A 83 -10.24 11.25 -10.97
C GLY A 83 -8.83 10.68 -10.78
N GLN A 84 -8.62 9.37 -10.88
CA GLN A 84 -7.37 8.71 -10.53
C GLN A 84 -6.16 9.21 -11.34
N ARG A 85 -6.34 9.41 -12.65
CA ARG A 85 -5.27 9.89 -13.54
C ARG A 85 -4.85 11.31 -13.18
N ASP A 86 -5.82 12.21 -13.02
CA ASP A 86 -5.59 13.61 -12.72
C ASP A 86 -4.93 13.82 -11.36
N ALA A 87 -5.30 13.00 -10.37
CA ALA A 87 -4.70 13.07 -9.04
C ALA A 87 -3.19 12.78 -9.07
N VAL A 88 -2.75 11.82 -9.91
CA VAL A 88 -1.32 11.52 -10.11
C VAL A 88 -0.64 12.57 -10.97
N ALA A 89 -1.21 12.91 -12.12
CA ALA A 89 -0.60 13.82 -13.08
C ALA A 89 -0.40 15.25 -12.54
N ARG A 90 -1.30 15.71 -11.65
CA ARG A 90 -1.21 17.03 -11.01
C ARG A 90 -0.41 17.04 -9.70
N GLY A 91 0.16 15.89 -9.29
CA GLY A 91 0.92 15.78 -8.05
C GLY A 91 0.08 15.93 -6.78
N ASN A 92 -1.25 15.70 -6.84
CA ASN A 92 -2.10 15.68 -5.65
C ASN A 92 -1.76 14.47 -4.76
N VAL A 93 -1.22 13.41 -5.35
CA VAL A 93 -0.68 12.23 -4.68
C VAL A 93 0.70 11.89 -5.26
N ASP A 94 1.57 11.28 -4.49
CA ASP A 94 2.92 10.90 -4.92
C ASP A 94 2.92 9.60 -5.74
N ALA A 95 1.99 8.69 -5.44
CA ALA A 95 1.67 7.50 -6.21
C ALA A 95 0.21 7.12 -5.97
N ALA A 96 -0.38 6.32 -6.84
CA ALA A 96 -1.76 5.86 -6.66
C ALA A 96 -1.94 4.39 -7.07
N ILE A 97 -2.77 3.69 -6.31
CA ILE A 97 -3.35 2.43 -6.75
C ILE A 97 -4.55 2.79 -7.63
N VAL A 98 -4.47 2.39 -8.89
CA VAL A 98 -5.39 2.78 -9.97
C VAL A 98 -5.99 1.55 -10.63
N ARG A 99 -7.10 1.74 -11.35
CA ARG A 99 -7.73 0.71 -12.18
C ARG A 99 -7.49 1.01 -13.66
N LEU A 100 -7.12 -0.03 -14.40
CA LEU A 100 -6.95 0.08 -15.85
C LEU A 100 -8.30 -0.14 -16.57
N PRO A 101 -8.46 0.46 -17.76
CA PRO A 101 -7.49 1.28 -18.49
C PRO A 101 -7.32 2.68 -17.90
N ILE A 102 -6.11 3.22 -18.04
CA ILE A 102 -5.76 4.61 -17.69
C ILE A 102 -4.87 5.18 -18.79
N ASP A 103 -5.06 6.45 -19.14
CA ASP A 103 -4.10 7.15 -20.00
C ASP A 103 -2.75 7.26 -19.29
N ARG A 104 -1.69 6.71 -19.93
CA ARG A 104 -0.34 6.57 -19.37
C ARG A 104 0.59 7.72 -19.72
N ASP A 105 0.13 8.71 -20.49
CA ASP A 105 0.98 9.83 -20.85
C ASP A 105 1.49 10.55 -19.60
N GLY A 106 2.81 10.69 -19.47
CA GLY A 106 3.48 11.25 -18.32
C GLY A 106 3.45 10.39 -17.04
N LEU A 107 2.98 9.14 -17.13
CA LEU A 107 2.87 8.23 -15.97
C LEU A 107 3.66 6.94 -16.15
N HIS A 108 4.35 6.53 -15.10
CA HIS A 108 4.77 5.14 -14.92
C HIS A 108 3.57 4.34 -14.39
N VAL A 109 3.32 3.17 -14.99
CA VAL A 109 2.23 2.28 -14.59
C VAL A 109 2.72 0.84 -14.54
N ILE A 110 2.60 0.19 -13.39
CA ILE A 110 2.92 -1.23 -13.21
C ILE A 110 1.67 -1.99 -12.79
N PRO A 111 1.25 -3.05 -13.51
CA PRO A 111 0.18 -3.93 -13.07
C PRO A 111 0.54 -4.61 -11.74
N LEU A 112 -0.44 -4.76 -10.85
CA LEU A 112 -0.28 -5.39 -9.54
C LEU A 112 -0.99 -6.73 -9.48
N TYR A 113 -2.27 -6.74 -9.83
CA TYR A 113 -3.12 -7.94 -9.82
C TYR A 113 -4.36 -7.73 -10.69
N GLU A 114 -5.02 -8.82 -10.99
CA GLU A 114 -6.30 -8.85 -11.67
C GLU A 114 -7.40 -9.23 -10.70
N GLU A 115 -8.57 -8.63 -10.86
CA GLU A 115 -9.77 -8.94 -10.09
C GLU A 115 -10.78 -9.64 -10.98
N THR A 116 -11.30 -10.75 -10.48
CA THR A 116 -12.40 -11.47 -11.12
C THR A 116 -13.67 -10.62 -11.06
N PRO A 117 -14.38 -10.42 -12.18
CA PRO A 117 -15.71 -9.85 -12.17
C PRO A 117 -16.68 -10.79 -11.46
N VAL A 118 -17.64 -10.22 -10.75
CA VAL A 118 -18.68 -10.97 -10.04
C VAL A 118 -20.04 -10.37 -10.33
N VAL A 119 -21.04 -11.23 -10.34
CA VAL A 119 -22.46 -10.84 -10.38
C VAL A 119 -22.93 -10.70 -8.94
N VAL A 120 -23.36 -9.52 -8.54
CA VAL A 120 -24.05 -9.29 -7.27
C VAL A 120 -25.55 -9.45 -7.53
N CYS A 121 -26.21 -10.30 -6.75
CA CYS A 121 -27.64 -10.57 -6.82
C CYS A 121 -28.25 -10.62 -5.41
N SER A 122 -29.56 -10.56 -5.31
CA SER A 122 -30.29 -10.83 -4.07
C SER A 122 -29.96 -12.24 -3.57
N VAL A 123 -29.95 -12.45 -2.24
CA VAL A 123 -29.78 -13.79 -1.64
C VAL A 123 -30.89 -14.76 -2.05
N ASP A 124 -32.07 -14.23 -2.43
CA ASP A 124 -33.23 -15.01 -2.88
C ASP A 124 -33.25 -15.23 -4.41
N SER A 125 -32.23 -14.76 -5.14
CA SER A 125 -32.11 -14.97 -6.58
C SER A 125 -31.82 -16.41 -6.94
N HIS A 126 -32.41 -16.90 -8.02
CA HIS A 126 -32.12 -18.25 -8.57
C HIS A 126 -30.64 -18.41 -8.97
N LEU A 127 -29.93 -17.32 -9.29
CA LEU A 127 -28.50 -17.34 -9.61
C LEU A 127 -27.65 -17.84 -8.45
N THR A 128 -28.18 -17.86 -7.23
CA THR A 128 -27.48 -18.37 -6.04
C THR A 128 -27.34 -19.89 -6.05
N ALA A 129 -28.09 -20.61 -6.90
CA ALA A 129 -28.03 -22.06 -7.02
C ALA A 129 -26.72 -22.58 -7.64
N ALA A 130 -25.97 -21.72 -8.35
CA ALA A 130 -24.67 -22.04 -8.92
C ALA A 130 -23.54 -21.44 -8.09
N ASP A 131 -22.35 -22.04 -8.12
CA ASP A 131 -21.15 -21.53 -7.44
C ASP A 131 -20.45 -20.45 -8.28
N ASP A 132 -20.54 -20.53 -9.60
CA ASP A 132 -20.06 -19.57 -10.59
C ASP A 132 -21.08 -19.44 -11.73
N LEU A 133 -21.01 -18.34 -12.47
CA LEU A 133 -21.91 -18.02 -13.56
C LEU A 133 -21.12 -17.77 -14.86
N ALA A 134 -21.71 -18.15 -15.98
CA ALA A 134 -21.29 -17.71 -17.30
C ALA A 134 -22.16 -16.55 -17.80
N LEU A 135 -21.73 -15.85 -18.87
CA LEU A 135 -22.50 -14.76 -19.45
C LEU A 135 -23.91 -15.22 -19.91
N ASP A 136 -24.01 -16.46 -20.42
CA ASP A 136 -25.30 -17.03 -20.91
C ASP A 136 -26.30 -17.28 -19.75
N ASP A 137 -25.82 -17.50 -18.53
CA ASP A 137 -26.67 -17.65 -17.33
C ASP A 137 -27.38 -16.36 -16.93
N LEU A 138 -26.95 -15.22 -17.47
CA LEU A 138 -27.54 -13.91 -17.20
C LEU A 138 -28.64 -13.52 -18.18
N ALA A 139 -29.02 -14.42 -19.09
CA ALA A 139 -30.03 -14.12 -20.09
C ALA A 139 -31.39 -13.82 -19.44
N GLY A 140 -31.98 -12.66 -19.79
CA GLY A 140 -33.22 -12.17 -19.22
C GLY A 140 -33.11 -11.47 -17.87
N GLU A 141 -31.91 -11.45 -17.25
CA GLU A 141 -31.68 -10.66 -16.03
C GLU A 141 -31.65 -9.15 -16.32
N VAL A 142 -32.21 -8.36 -15.43
CA VAL A 142 -32.12 -6.89 -15.50
C VAL A 142 -30.75 -6.47 -15.01
N ARG A 143 -29.87 -6.01 -15.92
CA ARG A 143 -28.54 -5.54 -15.56
C ARG A 143 -28.57 -4.05 -15.21
N ILE A 144 -28.24 -3.75 -13.96
CA ILE A 144 -28.07 -2.38 -13.46
C ILE A 144 -26.63 -1.95 -13.72
N VAL A 145 -26.45 -0.86 -14.47
CA VAL A 145 -25.11 -0.27 -14.74
C VAL A 145 -25.04 1.07 -14.03
N PRO A 146 -24.31 1.22 -12.92
CA PRO A 146 -24.14 2.49 -12.24
C PRO A 146 -23.30 3.46 -13.08
N ARG A 147 -23.40 4.78 -12.80
CA ARG A 147 -22.63 5.81 -13.52
C ARG A 147 -21.13 5.74 -13.26
N ASP A 148 -20.73 5.18 -12.13
CA ASP A 148 -19.34 4.92 -11.76
C ASP A 148 -18.88 3.52 -12.16
N ASP A 149 -19.55 2.83 -13.13
CA ASP A 149 -19.16 1.52 -13.63
C ASP A 149 -17.70 1.52 -14.09
N VAL A 150 -16.94 0.52 -13.61
CA VAL A 150 -15.52 0.41 -13.85
C VAL A 150 -15.12 -0.73 -14.79
N LEU A 151 -16.06 -1.56 -15.20
CA LEU A 151 -15.81 -2.69 -16.11
C LEU A 151 -16.06 -2.34 -17.56
N SER A 152 -17.06 -1.52 -17.85
CA SER A 152 -17.39 -0.97 -19.18
C SER A 152 -17.42 -2.03 -20.29
N PHE A 153 -18.13 -3.15 -20.06
CA PHE A 153 -18.27 -4.20 -21.04
C PHE A 153 -19.73 -4.57 -21.26
N ASP A 154 -20.05 -5.19 -22.40
CA ASP A 154 -21.38 -5.69 -22.67
C ASP A 154 -21.60 -7.07 -22.07
N ALA A 155 -22.80 -7.31 -21.49
CA ALA A 155 -23.27 -8.62 -21.09
C ALA A 155 -24.47 -8.98 -21.98
N PRO A 156 -24.23 -9.67 -23.09
CA PRO A 156 -25.28 -9.98 -24.05
C PRO A 156 -26.37 -10.84 -23.38
N GLY A 157 -27.63 -10.63 -23.82
CA GLY A 157 -28.77 -11.36 -23.26
C GLY A 157 -29.37 -10.73 -22.00
N THR A 158 -28.70 -9.78 -21.34
CA THR A 158 -29.29 -9.05 -20.22
C THR A 158 -30.24 -7.94 -20.69
N GLU A 159 -31.20 -7.57 -19.84
CA GLU A 159 -32.16 -6.49 -20.10
C GLU A 159 -31.75 -5.19 -19.40
N PRO A 160 -31.95 -4.01 -20.01
CA PRO A 160 -31.71 -2.73 -19.34
C PRO A 160 -32.80 -2.46 -18.28
N PRO A 161 -32.48 -1.79 -17.18
CA PRO A 161 -33.45 -1.39 -16.18
C PRO A 161 -34.43 -0.32 -16.76
N ARG A 162 -35.69 -0.30 -16.27
CA ARG A 162 -36.70 0.68 -16.61
C ARG A 162 -36.64 1.94 -15.72
N PHE A 163 -35.55 2.18 -15.04
CA PHE A 163 -35.31 3.32 -14.15
C PHE A 163 -33.98 3.97 -14.47
N THR A 164 -33.72 5.16 -13.93
CA THR A 164 -32.47 5.89 -14.11
C THR A 164 -31.31 5.14 -13.50
N ALA A 165 -30.17 5.09 -14.19
CA ALA A 165 -28.95 4.50 -13.68
C ALA A 165 -28.59 5.10 -12.30
N PRO A 166 -28.28 4.26 -11.30
CA PRO A 166 -27.78 4.72 -10.00
C PRO A 166 -26.49 5.53 -10.15
N GLU A 167 -26.27 6.48 -9.27
CA GLU A 167 -25.05 7.31 -9.32
C GLU A 167 -23.79 6.51 -8.96
N THR A 168 -23.92 5.58 -8.00
CA THR A 168 -22.79 4.82 -7.50
C THR A 168 -23.03 3.31 -7.52
N THR A 169 -21.95 2.56 -7.51
CA THR A 169 -21.97 1.10 -7.31
C THR A 169 -22.69 0.72 -6.00
N GLY A 170 -22.54 1.52 -4.94
CA GLY A 170 -23.25 1.31 -3.68
C GLY A 170 -24.76 1.38 -3.86
N ASP A 171 -25.28 2.43 -4.55
CA ASP A 171 -26.71 2.60 -4.83
C ASP A 171 -27.24 1.47 -5.71
N ALA A 172 -26.42 1.00 -6.68
CA ALA A 172 -26.76 -0.16 -7.50
C ALA A 172 -26.93 -1.44 -6.67
N VAL A 173 -26.02 -1.69 -5.73
CA VAL A 173 -26.10 -2.83 -4.81
C VAL A 173 -27.32 -2.71 -3.89
N GLU A 174 -27.67 -1.51 -3.43
CA GLU A 174 -28.88 -1.29 -2.67
C GLU A 174 -30.15 -1.59 -3.48
N THR A 175 -30.15 -1.25 -4.76
CA THR A 175 -31.24 -1.58 -5.67
C THR A 175 -31.35 -3.09 -5.85
N VAL A 176 -30.22 -3.80 -6.06
CA VAL A 176 -30.17 -5.28 -6.17
C VAL A 176 -30.71 -5.96 -4.90
N ALA A 177 -30.48 -5.40 -3.73
CA ALA A 177 -30.99 -5.90 -2.46
C ALA A 177 -32.53 -5.96 -2.40
N THR A 178 -33.23 -5.17 -3.20
CA THR A 178 -34.69 -5.22 -3.30
C THR A 178 -35.21 -6.35 -4.20
N GLY A 179 -34.33 -7.15 -4.80
CA GLY A 179 -34.66 -8.21 -5.74
C GLY A 179 -34.83 -7.73 -7.20
N VAL A 180 -34.48 -6.48 -7.48
CA VAL A 180 -34.56 -5.92 -8.83
C VAL A 180 -33.23 -6.06 -9.55
N GLY A 181 -33.07 -7.12 -10.36
CA GLY A 181 -31.93 -7.34 -11.24
C GLY A 181 -30.61 -7.65 -10.55
N ILE A 182 -29.54 -7.40 -11.28
CA ILE A 182 -28.15 -7.72 -10.94
C ILE A 182 -27.24 -6.53 -11.22
N VAL A 183 -26.06 -6.49 -10.56
CA VAL A 183 -24.96 -5.61 -10.94
C VAL A 183 -23.68 -6.44 -11.11
N ILE A 184 -22.87 -6.13 -12.12
CA ILE A 184 -21.60 -6.81 -12.39
C ILE A 184 -20.47 -5.86 -12.02
N VAL A 185 -19.62 -6.29 -11.10
CA VAL A 185 -18.53 -5.45 -10.54
C VAL A 185 -17.29 -6.27 -10.28
N PRO A 186 -16.10 -5.66 -10.14
CA PRO A 186 -14.94 -6.35 -9.59
C PRO A 186 -15.22 -6.88 -8.18
N MET A 187 -14.63 -8.02 -7.84
CA MET A 187 -14.86 -8.67 -6.53
C MET A 187 -14.58 -7.73 -5.33
N SER A 188 -13.61 -6.83 -5.44
CA SER A 188 -13.30 -5.88 -4.37
C SER A 188 -14.45 -4.92 -4.09
N LEU A 189 -15.18 -4.47 -5.12
CA LEU A 189 -16.35 -3.60 -4.97
C LEU A 189 -17.54 -4.36 -4.39
N ALA A 190 -17.77 -5.61 -4.78
CA ALA A 190 -18.80 -6.45 -4.17
C ALA A 190 -18.54 -6.65 -2.65
N ARG A 191 -17.27 -6.80 -2.26
CA ARG A 191 -16.88 -6.89 -0.85
C ARG A 191 -17.00 -5.56 -0.11
N LEU A 192 -16.67 -4.44 -0.76
CA LEU A 192 -16.77 -3.09 -0.20
C LEU A 192 -18.23 -2.74 0.12
N HIS A 193 -19.16 -3.10 -0.75
CA HIS A 193 -20.60 -2.85 -0.61
C HIS A 193 -21.38 -4.08 -0.10
N HIS A 194 -20.70 -4.93 0.69
CA HIS A 194 -21.32 -6.14 1.25
C HIS A 194 -22.54 -5.80 2.12
N ARG A 195 -23.64 -6.54 1.89
CA ARG A 195 -24.89 -6.46 2.65
C ARG A 195 -25.38 -7.89 2.96
N LYS A 196 -26.27 -8.02 3.94
CA LYS A 196 -26.84 -9.33 4.33
C LYS A 196 -27.87 -9.86 3.33
N ASP A 197 -28.49 -8.96 2.58
CA ASP A 197 -29.57 -9.21 1.62
C ASP A 197 -29.08 -9.39 0.16
N VAL A 198 -27.75 -9.30 -0.04
CA VAL A 198 -27.12 -9.62 -1.33
C VAL A 198 -25.98 -10.63 -1.16
N THR A 199 -25.71 -11.33 -2.24
CA THR A 199 -24.55 -12.21 -2.38
C THR A 199 -23.92 -12.00 -3.75
N PHE A 200 -22.78 -12.65 -4.00
CA PHE A 200 -22.16 -12.57 -5.32
C PHE A 200 -21.66 -13.94 -5.80
N ARG A 201 -21.57 -14.08 -7.13
CA ARG A 201 -21.00 -15.25 -7.80
C ARG A 201 -19.93 -14.81 -8.79
N PRO A 202 -18.79 -15.50 -8.88
CA PRO A 202 -17.81 -15.26 -9.93
C PRO A 202 -18.46 -15.34 -11.31
N LEU A 203 -18.07 -14.46 -12.22
CA LEU A 203 -18.57 -14.43 -13.60
C LEU A 203 -17.45 -14.84 -14.56
N THR A 204 -17.62 -15.94 -15.25
CA THR A 204 -16.71 -16.40 -16.30
C THR A 204 -17.06 -15.77 -17.64
N GLY A 205 -16.06 -15.56 -18.51
CA GLY A 205 -16.26 -14.94 -19.82
C GLY A 205 -16.30 -13.42 -19.83
N ALA A 206 -16.37 -12.77 -18.68
CA ALA A 206 -16.25 -11.31 -18.57
C ALA A 206 -14.77 -10.88 -18.43
N PRO A 207 -14.40 -9.66 -18.87
CA PRO A 207 -13.03 -9.17 -18.77
C PRO A 207 -12.61 -8.96 -17.31
N ALA A 208 -11.41 -9.42 -16.96
CA ALA A 208 -10.82 -9.15 -15.66
C ALA A 208 -10.55 -7.65 -15.48
N SER A 209 -10.64 -7.16 -14.25
CA SER A 209 -10.31 -5.79 -13.90
C SER A 209 -8.90 -5.70 -13.36
N VAL A 210 -8.01 -5.00 -14.05
CA VAL A 210 -6.60 -4.88 -13.68
C VAL A 210 -6.40 -3.71 -12.73
N VAL A 211 -5.80 -3.97 -11.59
CA VAL A 211 -5.33 -2.95 -10.64
C VAL A 211 -3.83 -2.73 -10.82
N ALA A 212 -3.41 -1.47 -10.82
CA ALA A 212 -2.03 -1.07 -11.09
C ALA A 212 -1.56 -0.02 -10.06
N LEU A 213 -0.24 0.15 -9.95
CA LEU A 213 0.36 1.31 -9.28
C LEU A 213 0.80 2.29 -10.37
N ALA A 214 0.43 3.57 -10.19
CA ALA A 214 0.82 4.66 -11.07
C ALA A 214 1.51 5.78 -10.30
N TRP A 215 2.52 6.43 -10.95
CA TRP A 215 3.21 7.62 -10.42
C TRP A 215 3.74 8.46 -11.57
N PRO A 216 4.02 9.78 -11.38
CA PRO A 216 4.49 10.65 -12.45
C PRO A 216 5.89 10.25 -12.93
N VAL A 217 6.16 10.43 -14.25
CA VAL A 217 7.50 10.24 -14.84
C VAL A 217 8.43 11.36 -14.38
N GLU A 218 7.94 12.59 -14.40
CA GLU A 218 8.68 13.77 -13.95
C GLU A 218 8.16 14.28 -12.62
N GLY A 219 9.06 14.82 -11.79
CA GLY A 219 8.68 15.38 -10.48
C GLY A 219 8.23 14.34 -9.46
N ALA A 220 8.53 13.05 -9.68
CA ALA A 220 8.23 12.01 -8.71
C ALA A 220 8.88 12.29 -7.37
N SER A 221 8.16 12.02 -6.27
CA SER A 221 8.71 12.07 -4.92
C SER A 221 9.90 11.11 -4.81
N GLU A 222 10.97 11.53 -4.11
CA GLU A 222 12.14 10.69 -3.83
C GLU A 222 11.82 9.37 -3.12
N HIS A 223 10.64 9.28 -2.53
CA HIS A 223 10.17 8.11 -1.80
C HIS A 223 9.41 7.09 -2.65
N VAL A 224 9.06 7.44 -3.89
CA VAL A 224 8.30 6.57 -4.80
C VAL A 224 9.04 5.26 -5.06
N ASP A 225 10.36 5.32 -5.30
CA ASP A 225 11.15 4.11 -5.56
C ASP A 225 11.13 3.12 -4.38
N THR A 226 11.12 3.65 -3.15
CA THR A 226 10.98 2.83 -1.94
C THR A 226 9.61 2.16 -1.91
N PHE A 227 8.53 2.91 -2.22
CA PHE A 227 7.18 2.33 -2.24
C PHE A 227 7.02 1.28 -3.35
N VAL A 228 7.53 1.54 -4.55
CA VAL A 228 7.59 0.57 -5.66
C VAL A 228 8.35 -0.71 -5.23
N GLY A 229 9.46 -0.54 -4.52
CA GLY A 229 10.21 -1.67 -3.95
C GLY A 229 9.39 -2.49 -2.94
N ILE A 230 8.59 -1.85 -2.10
CA ILE A 230 7.69 -2.50 -1.15
C ILE A 230 6.62 -3.30 -1.89
N VAL A 231 5.95 -2.68 -2.86
CA VAL A 231 4.89 -3.31 -3.66
C VAL A 231 5.40 -4.52 -4.42
N ARG A 232 6.63 -4.46 -4.96
CA ARG A 232 7.30 -5.57 -5.66
C ARG A 232 7.88 -6.63 -4.73
N GLY A 233 7.70 -6.52 -3.41
CA GLY A 233 8.19 -7.47 -2.44
C GLY A 233 9.72 -7.49 -2.27
N ARG A 234 10.43 -6.43 -2.71
CA ARG A 234 11.89 -6.32 -2.52
C ARG A 234 12.21 -6.16 -1.04
N THR A 235 13.12 -6.97 -0.53
CA THR A 235 13.67 -6.80 0.82
C THR A 235 14.70 -5.66 0.84
N SER A 236 14.96 -5.08 2.02
CA SER A 236 15.96 -4.01 2.20
C SER A 236 17.39 -4.39 1.72
N ASN A 237 17.67 -5.68 1.53
CA ASN A 237 18.96 -6.21 1.11
C ASN A 237 19.07 -6.45 -0.41
N SER A 238 18.04 -6.18 -1.22
CA SER A 238 18.07 -6.39 -2.67
C SER A 238 18.55 -5.18 -3.48
N SER A 239 19.03 -4.13 -2.81
CA SER A 239 19.58 -2.94 -3.47
C SER A 239 21.12 -3.05 -3.49
N ARG A 240 21.66 -3.94 -4.34
CA ARG A 240 23.07 -3.94 -4.75
C ARG A 240 23.14 -4.11 -6.25
#